data_418a270e557d29d8c60909e82666a955
#
_entry.id   418a270e557d29d8c60909e82666a955
#
_cell.length_a   1.000
_cell.length_b   1.000
_cell.length_c   1.000
_cell.angle_alpha   90.00
_cell.angle_beta   90.00
_cell.angle_gamma   90.00
#
_symmetry.space_group_name_H-M   'P 1'
#
loop_
_entity.id
_entity.type
_entity.pdbx_description
1 polymer ?
#
loop_
_entity_poly.entity_id
_entity_poly.type
_entity_poly.pdbx_seq_one_letter_code
_entity_poly.pdbx_strand_id
1 'polypeptide(L)'
;RDRRQRQMCIRDRIHIGETQIPAGRYDEKPSTGLSEQLAKFKMKIGRLKTGTPPRLDGSTINYDDLEMQPADEDPYFFSFLTTKLENKQISCGMTHTNDEVHKIISDNINRSAMYSGNIKGVGPRYCPSIEDKIVKFKEKQKHQIFLEPEGLKDNTVYPNGISTSLPEEVQLEILSKIKGLEGVIMKRAGYAIEYDLSLIHISEPTRPL
;
A
#
# COMPACT_ATOMS: atom_id res chain seq x y z
N ARG A 1 9.51 -11.39 -23.09
CA ARG A 1 8.07 -11.71 -22.94
C ARG A 1 7.43 -10.58 -22.13
N ASP A 2 6.44 -9.94 -22.72
CA ASP A 2 5.74 -8.81 -22.09
C ASP A 2 5.00 -9.29 -20.82
N ARG A 3 5.44 -8.80 -19.65
CA ARG A 3 4.82 -9.12 -18.35
C ARG A 3 3.35 -8.66 -18.27
N ARG A 4 2.93 -7.74 -19.14
CA ARG A 4 1.55 -7.25 -19.23
C ARG A 4 0.53 -8.35 -19.52
N GLN A 5 0.91 -9.42 -20.22
CA GLN A 5 0.03 -10.56 -20.51
C GLN A 5 -0.32 -11.44 -19.31
N ARG A 6 0.35 -11.24 -18.16
CA ARG A 6 0.08 -11.99 -16.91
C ARG A 6 -0.58 -11.13 -15.83
N GLN A 7 -0.94 -9.90 -16.15
CA GLN A 7 -1.48 -8.99 -15.17
C GLN A 7 -2.99 -9.18 -15.05
N MET A 8 -3.43 -9.82 -13.96
CA MET A 8 -4.86 -10.01 -13.64
C MET A 8 -5.54 -8.68 -13.26
N CYS A 9 -4.77 -7.67 -12.84
CA CYS A 9 -5.24 -6.35 -12.47
C CYS A 9 -4.84 -5.34 -13.54
N ILE A 10 -5.83 -4.72 -14.17
CA ILE A 10 -5.64 -3.69 -15.20
C ILE A 10 -5.67 -2.35 -14.48
N ARG A 11 -4.49 -1.84 -14.14
CA ARG A 11 -4.30 -0.59 -13.40
C ARG A 11 -4.29 0.58 -14.36
N ASP A 12 -5.06 1.59 -14.06
CA ASP A 12 -5.25 2.74 -14.96
C ASP A 12 -5.09 4.09 -14.28
N ARG A 13 -5.23 4.17 -12.96
CA ARG A 13 -5.27 5.46 -12.27
C ARG A 13 -4.81 5.34 -10.83
N ILE A 14 -3.99 6.29 -10.39
CA ILE A 14 -3.63 6.50 -8.99
C ILE A 14 -4.26 7.80 -8.48
N HIS A 15 -4.49 7.86 -7.17
CA HIS A 15 -5.14 8.99 -6.50
C HIS A 15 -4.34 9.40 -5.27
N ILE A 16 -4.04 10.70 -5.17
CA ILE A 16 -3.42 11.34 -4.01
C ILE A 16 -4.33 12.52 -3.63
N GLY A 17 -5.10 12.37 -2.55
CA GLY A 17 -6.16 13.33 -2.24
C GLY A 17 -7.12 13.49 -3.42
N GLU A 18 -7.32 14.72 -3.85
CA GLU A 18 -8.18 15.05 -4.99
C GLU A 18 -7.50 14.86 -6.35
N THR A 19 -6.17 14.71 -6.37
CA THR A 19 -5.39 14.58 -7.59
C THR A 19 -5.51 13.17 -8.17
N GLN A 20 -5.88 13.08 -9.44
CA GLN A 20 -5.99 11.84 -10.19
C GLN A 20 -4.90 11.81 -11.27
N ILE A 21 -4.10 10.75 -11.28
CA ILE A 21 -2.98 10.59 -12.21
C ILE A 21 -3.18 9.31 -13.02
N PRO A 22 -3.23 9.38 -14.37
CA PRO A 22 -3.23 8.19 -15.21
C PRO A 22 -1.92 7.41 -15.03
N ALA A 23 -1.96 6.29 -14.32
CA ALA A 23 -0.78 5.50 -14.01
C ALA A 23 -1.16 4.06 -13.64
N GLY A 24 -0.26 3.12 -13.88
CA GLY A 24 -0.38 1.75 -13.39
C GLY A 24 0.10 1.63 -11.94
N ARG A 25 1.22 2.27 -11.64
CA ARG A 25 1.80 2.56 -10.32
C ARG A 25 2.48 3.92 -10.42
N TYR A 26 3.11 4.35 -9.33
CA TYR A 26 3.95 5.52 -9.36
C TYR A 26 5.04 5.37 -10.46
N ASP A 27 5.15 6.36 -11.35
CA ASP A 27 6.06 6.38 -12.53
C ASP A 27 5.83 5.25 -13.56
N GLU A 28 4.75 4.47 -13.46
CA GLU A 28 4.39 3.48 -14.47
C GLU A 28 3.26 3.99 -15.37
N LYS A 29 3.31 3.61 -16.65
CA LYS A 29 2.24 3.92 -17.58
C LYS A 29 0.95 3.16 -17.22
N PRO A 30 -0.23 3.76 -17.41
CA PRO A 30 -1.50 3.08 -17.20
C PRO A 30 -1.71 1.96 -18.24
N SER A 31 -2.44 0.93 -17.84
CA SER A 31 -2.93 -0.09 -18.77
C SER A 31 -4.29 0.37 -19.31
N THR A 32 -4.30 0.93 -20.52
CA THR A 32 -5.52 1.41 -21.19
C THR A 32 -5.90 0.51 -22.36
N GLY A 33 -7.18 0.44 -22.69
CA GLY A 33 -7.70 -0.29 -23.85
C GLY A 33 -7.88 -1.81 -23.64
N LEU A 34 -7.31 -2.41 -22.61
CA LEU A 34 -7.44 -3.85 -22.37
C LEU A 34 -8.82 -4.21 -21.82
N SER A 35 -9.36 -3.43 -20.90
CA SER A 35 -10.71 -3.63 -20.34
C SER A 35 -11.78 -3.52 -21.42
N GLU A 36 -11.65 -2.54 -22.31
CA GLU A 36 -12.57 -2.35 -23.43
C GLU A 36 -12.51 -3.52 -24.43
N GLN A 37 -11.32 -4.09 -24.65
CA GLN A 37 -11.18 -5.28 -25.48
C GLN A 37 -11.83 -6.50 -24.82
N LEU A 38 -11.62 -6.71 -23.51
CA LEU A 38 -12.24 -7.81 -22.77
C LEU A 38 -13.77 -7.68 -22.72
N ALA A 39 -14.28 -6.45 -22.60
CA ALA A 39 -15.72 -6.19 -22.63
C ALA A 39 -16.39 -6.64 -23.94
N LYS A 40 -15.69 -6.57 -25.10
CA LYS A 40 -16.20 -7.08 -26.38
C LYS A 40 -16.47 -8.58 -26.34
N PHE A 41 -15.74 -9.33 -25.53
CA PHE A 41 -15.97 -10.76 -25.29
C PHE A 41 -17.02 -11.05 -24.21
N LYS A 42 -17.76 -10.02 -23.75
CA LYS A 42 -18.78 -10.12 -22.70
C LYS A 42 -18.25 -10.70 -21.37
N MET A 43 -16.94 -10.56 -21.10
CA MET A 43 -16.36 -10.96 -19.82
C MET A 43 -16.83 -10.02 -18.72
N LYS A 44 -17.20 -10.60 -17.57
CA LYS A 44 -17.54 -9.81 -16.39
C LYS A 44 -16.26 -9.23 -15.79
N ILE A 45 -16.18 -7.92 -15.74
CA ILE A 45 -15.07 -7.17 -15.16
C ILE A 45 -15.60 -6.45 -13.92
N GLY A 46 -14.91 -6.59 -12.80
CA GLY A 46 -15.12 -5.82 -11.58
C GLY A 46 -14.12 -4.68 -11.48
N ARG A 47 -14.49 -3.62 -10.76
CA ARG A 47 -13.58 -2.53 -10.44
C ARG A 47 -13.27 -2.55 -8.95
N LEU A 48 -11.99 -2.63 -8.63
CA LEU A 48 -11.48 -2.64 -7.26
C LEU A 48 -10.51 -1.47 -7.04
N LYS A 49 -10.22 -1.22 -5.77
CA LYS A 49 -9.20 -0.27 -5.33
C LYS A 49 -8.31 -0.91 -4.30
N THR A 50 -7.05 -0.48 -4.24
CA THR A 50 -6.15 -0.75 -3.12
C THR A 50 -5.33 0.50 -2.82
N GLY A 51 -4.55 0.48 -1.75
CA GLY A 51 -3.70 1.60 -1.37
C GLY A 51 -2.28 1.15 -1.08
N THR A 52 -1.38 2.12 -1.08
CA THR A 52 0.00 1.95 -0.62
C THR A 52 0.36 3.09 0.31
N PRO A 53 1.20 2.86 1.33
CA PRO A 53 1.67 3.92 2.21
C PRO A 53 2.71 4.79 1.48
N PRO A 54 3.07 5.95 2.07
CA PRO A 54 4.21 6.73 1.59
C PRO A 54 5.50 5.90 1.61
N ARG A 55 6.52 6.38 0.93
CA ARG A 55 7.88 5.85 1.02
C ARG A 55 8.75 6.84 1.76
N LEU A 56 9.49 6.35 2.73
CA LEU A 56 10.28 7.16 3.65
C LEU A 56 11.77 6.98 3.38
N ASP A 57 12.56 8.00 3.69
CA ASP A 57 14.01 7.84 3.75
C ASP A 57 14.40 7.27 5.11
N GLY A 58 14.83 6.02 5.12
CA GLY A 58 15.21 5.30 6.33
C GLY A 58 16.38 5.93 7.10
N SER A 59 17.22 6.73 6.43
CA SER A 59 18.33 7.44 7.10
C SER A 59 17.85 8.62 7.97
N THR A 60 16.60 9.03 7.82
CA THR A 60 15.98 10.13 8.57
C THR A 60 15.00 9.66 9.65
N ILE A 61 14.86 8.35 9.81
CA ILE A 61 14.02 7.73 10.86
C ILE A 61 14.83 7.62 12.14
N ASN A 62 14.25 8.05 13.26
CA ASN A 62 14.82 7.82 14.57
C ASN A 62 14.41 6.45 15.11
N TYR A 63 15.31 5.48 15.04
CA TYR A 63 15.08 4.12 15.51
C TYR A 63 15.39 3.90 17.00
N ASP A 64 16.06 4.84 17.68
CA ASP A 64 16.58 4.65 19.04
C ASP A 64 15.49 4.36 20.07
N ASP A 65 14.31 4.95 19.86
CA ASP A 65 13.16 4.81 20.75
C ASP A 65 12.10 3.82 20.25
N LEU A 66 12.40 3.07 19.18
CA LEU A 66 11.47 2.12 18.59
C LEU A 66 11.77 0.69 19.03
N GLU A 67 10.73 -0.08 19.18
CA GLU A 67 10.85 -1.53 19.31
C GLU A 67 11.33 -2.11 17.99
N MET A 68 12.36 -2.97 18.03
CA MET A 68 12.90 -3.62 16.84
C MET A 68 12.48 -5.07 16.81
N GLN A 69 11.77 -5.46 15.74
CA GLN A 69 11.45 -6.86 15.48
C GLN A 69 12.58 -7.49 14.68
N PRO A 70 13.33 -8.44 15.25
CA PRO A 70 14.36 -9.16 14.53
C PRO A 70 13.76 -10.12 13.51
N ALA A 71 14.60 -10.58 12.57
CA ALA A 71 14.26 -11.71 11.72
C ALA A 71 14.28 -13.03 12.54
N ASP A 72 13.72 -14.09 11.96
CA ASP A 72 13.71 -15.42 12.59
C ASP A 72 15.13 -15.93 12.81
N GLU A 73 15.40 -16.47 14.00
CA GLU A 73 16.69 -17.09 14.33
C GLU A 73 16.89 -18.39 13.56
N ASP A 74 15.83 -19.17 13.37
CA ASP A 74 15.80 -20.42 12.60
C ASP A 74 14.75 -20.33 11.47
N PRO A 75 15.11 -19.71 10.33
CA PRO A 75 14.16 -19.45 9.26
C PRO A 75 13.83 -20.70 8.45
N TYR A 76 12.55 -20.87 8.11
CA TYR A 76 12.10 -21.87 7.16
C TYR A 76 12.23 -21.37 5.72
N PHE A 77 12.77 -22.22 4.84
CA PHE A 77 12.89 -21.88 3.43
C PHE A 77 11.70 -22.36 2.62
N PHE A 78 11.22 -21.53 1.69
CA PHE A 78 10.15 -21.91 0.76
C PHE A 78 10.58 -22.89 -0.33
N SER A 79 11.88 -22.91 -0.63
CA SER A 79 12.45 -23.84 -1.61
C SER A 79 13.18 -24.99 -0.90
N PHE A 80 12.87 -26.22 -1.26
CA PHE A 80 13.60 -27.42 -0.78
C PHE A 80 15.06 -27.45 -1.22
N LEU A 81 15.45 -26.62 -2.20
CA LEU A 81 16.84 -26.52 -2.67
C LEU A 81 17.67 -25.52 -1.88
N THR A 82 17.03 -24.67 -1.07
CA THR A 82 17.73 -23.68 -0.25
C THR A 82 18.10 -24.31 1.09
N THR A 83 19.39 -24.36 1.38
CA THR A 83 19.93 -24.99 2.59
C THR A 83 20.55 -24.01 3.59
N LYS A 84 20.72 -22.74 3.20
CA LYS A 84 21.32 -21.69 4.05
C LYS A 84 20.82 -20.31 3.67
N LEU A 85 20.89 -19.39 4.63
CA LEU A 85 20.68 -17.97 4.39
C LEU A 85 21.85 -17.37 3.62
N GLU A 86 21.58 -16.76 2.46
CA GLU A 86 22.59 -16.09 1.63
C GLU A 86 22.69 -14.59 1.99
N ASN A 87 21.60 -13.97 2.44
CA ASN A 87 21.55 -12.53 2.69
C ASN A 87 21.55 -12.22 4.18
N LYS A 88 22.18 -11.09 4.54
CA LYS A 88 22.09 -10.54 5.89
C LYS A 88 20.63 -10.26 6.24
N GLN A 89 20.19 -10.75 7.39
CA GLN A 89 18.87 -10.42 7.94
C GLN A 89 18.91 -9.02 8.57
N ILE A 90 17.82 -8.29 8.41
CA ILE A 90 17.63 -6.96 9.01
C ILE A 90 16.33 -6.92 9.80
N SER A 91 16.34 -6.16 10.89
CA SER A 91 15.18 -5.98 11.75
C SER A 91 14.25 -4.91 11.19
N CYS A 92 12.96 -5.01 11.49
CA CYS A 92 11.97 -3.96 11.23
C CYS A 92 11.71 -3.14 12.49
N GLY A 93 11.69 -1.82 12.36
CA GLY A 93 11.21 -0.95 13.43
C GLY A 93 9.70 -1.04 13.58
N MET A 94 9.20 -0.99 14.82
CA MET A 94 7.77 -0.93 15.10
C MET A 94 7.40 0.38 15.76
N THR A 95 6.36 1.03 15.24
CA THR A 95 5.74 2.22 15.82
C THR A 95 4.22 2.13 15.73
N HIS A 96 3.52 3.17 16.15
CA HIS A 96 2.06 3.17 16.20
C HIS A 96 1.50 4.54 15.84
N THR A 97 0.28 4.58 15.34
CA THR A 97 -0.52 5.81 15.34
C THR A 97 -0.93 6.17 16.76
N ASN A 98 -1.38 7.40 16.98
CA ASN A 98 -1.86 7.94 18.24
C ASN A 98 -3.10 8.82 18.02
N ASP A 99 -3.64 9.38 19.10
CA ASP A 99 -4.86 10.20 19.05
C ASP A 99 -4.71 11.46 18.18
N GLU A 100 -3.51 12.09 18.14
CA GLU A 100 -3.27 13.25 17.28
C GLU A 100 -3.34 12.85 15.81
N VAL A 101 -2.71 11.73 15.45
CA VAL A 101 -2.78 11.15 14.09
C VAL A 101 -4.22 10.82 13.71
N HIS A 102 -4.97 10.19 14.64
CA HIS A 102 -6.37 9.84 14.40
C HIS A 102 -7.24 11.09 14.19
N LYS A 103 -6.96 12.16 14.94
CA LYS A 103 -7.65 13.44 14.77
C LYS A 103 -7.34 14.07 13.41
N ILE A 104 -6.06 14.16 13.01
CA ILE A 104 -5.65 14.70 11.71
C ILE A 104 -6.36 13.96 10.57
N ILE A 105 -6.37 12.62 10.62
CA ILE A 105 -7.04 11.81 9.59
C ILE A 105 -8.54 12.06 9.58
N SER A 106 -9.17 12.10 10.74
CA SER A 106 -10.63 12.33 10.86
C SER A 106 -11.05 13.70 10.34
N ASP A 107 -10.27 14.73 10.64
CA ASP A 107 -10.52 16.11 10.20
C ASP A 107 -10.35 16.24 8.67
N ASN A 108 -9.54 15.41 8.04
CA ASN A 108 -9.25 15.41 6.61
C ASN A 108 -9.92 14.26 5.83
N ILE A 109 -10.81 13.49 6.45
CA ILE A 109 -11.36 12.26 5.85
C ILE A 109 -12.03 12.52 4.48
N ASN A 110 -12.73 13.63 4.34
CA ASN A 110 -13.43 14.01 3.11
C ASN A 110 -12.46 14.41 1.97
N ARG A 111 -11.19 14.62 2.26
CA ARG A 111 -10.12 14.90 1.28
C ARG A 111 -9.44 13.62 0.80
N SER A 112 -9.69 12.50 1.44
CA SER A 112 -9.23 11.19 0.97
C SER A 112 -9.97 10.81 -0.31
N ALA A 113 -9.26 10.37 -1.33
CA ALA A 113 -9.85 9.91 -2.58
C ALA A 113 -10.88 8.78 -2.37
N MET A 114 -10.70 8.01 -1.30
CA MET A 114 -11.59 6.90 -0.94
C MET A 114 -12.92 7.34 -0.33
N TYR A 115 -12.95 8.50 0.32
CA TYR A 115 -14.12 9.01 1.02
C TYR A 115 -14.78 10.22 0.31
N SER A 116 -14.07 10.90 -0.59
CA SER A 116 -14.59 12.01 -1.40
C SER A 116 -15.56 11.58 -2.52
N GLY A 117 -15.72 10.27 -2.76
CA GLY A 117 -16.52 9.74 -3.87
C GLY A 117 -15.79 9.70 -5.22
N ASN A 118 -14.51 10.09 -5.28
CA ASN A 118 -13.70 10.04 -6.48
C ASN A 118 -13.40 8.60 -6.93
N ILE A 119 -13.35 7.67 -5.98
CA ILE A 119 -13.16 6.25 -6.24
C ILE A 119 -14.49 5.51 -6.05
N LYS A 120 -14.96 4.86 -7.11
CA LYS A 120 -16.19 4.05 -7.08
C LYS A 120 -15.93 2.57 -6.79
N GLY A 121 -14.69 2.12 -6.87
CA GLY A 121 -14.29 0.74 -6.61
C GLY A 121 -14.37 0.37 -5.14
N VAL A 122 -14.69 -0.90 -4.85
CA VAL A 122 -14.67 -1.46 -3.50
C VAL A 122 -13.27 -1.95 -3.17
N GLY A 123 -12.81 -1.74 -1.93
CA GLY A 123 -11.55 -2.30 -1.45
C GLY A 123 -11.62 -3.82 -1.26
N PRO A 124 -10.52 -4.55 -1.48
CA PRO A 124 -10.42 -5.95 -1.09
C PRO A 124 -10.65 -6.12 0.41
N ARG A 125 -11.21 -7.26 0.82
CA ARG A 125 -11.65 -7.50 2.21
C ARG A 125 -10.57 -7.26 3.26
N TYR A 126 -9.31 -7.58 2.97
CA TYR A 126 -8.21 -7.59 3.94
C TYR A 126 -7.14 -6.52 3.67
N CYS A 127 -7.45 -5.47 2.93
CA CYS A 127 -6.53 -4.36 2.66
C CYS A 127 -7.16 -3.02 3.06
N PRO A 128 -7.42 -2.76 4.36
CA PRO A 128 -7.95 -1.48 4.80
C PRO A 128 -6.85 -0.41 4.74
N SER A 129 -7.22 0.78 4.27
CA SER A 129 -6.39 1.97 4.44
C SER A 129 -6.38 2.43 5.90
N ILE A 130 -5.51 3.37 6.25
CA ILE A 130 -5.53 3.93 7.60
C ILE A 130 -6.84 4.67 7.88
N GLU A 131 -7.42 5.32 6.87
CA GLU A 131 -8.73 5.95 6.97
C GLU A 131 -9.81 4.93 7.31
N ASP A 132 -9.81 3.76 6.60
CA ASP A 132 -10.73 2.66 6.89
C ASP A 132 -10.58 2.13 8.33
N LYS A 133 -9.33 2.03 8.81
CA LYS A 133 -9.06 1.56 10.18
C LYS A 133 -9.65 2.50 11.21
N ILE A 134 -9.44 3.80 11.06
CA ILE A 134 -9.92 4.82 12.00
C ILE A 134 -11.45 4.92 11.98
N VAL A 135 -12.08 4.84 10.82
CA VAL A 135 -13.53 4.90 10.71
C VAL A 135 -14.20 3.64 11.26
N LYS A 136 -13.65 2.46 10.99
CA LYS A 136 -14.25 1.17 11.36
C LYS A 136 -13.90 0.69 12.77
N PHE A 137 -12.77 1.11 13.32
CA PHE A 137 -12.25 0.68 14.62
C PHE A 137 -11.97 1.88 15.53
N LYS A 138 -13.00 2.71 15.72
CA LYS A 138 -12.94 3.97 16.51
C LYS A 138 -12.53 3.75 17.96
N GLU A 139 -12.73 2.55 18.49
CA GLU A 139 -12.37 2.17 19.86
C GLU A 139 -10.87 1.92 20.02
N LYS A 140 -10.12 1.75 18.94
CA LYS A 140 -8.69 1.53 18.99
C LYS A 140 -7.93 2.84 19.07
N GLN A 141 -7.20 3.03 20.15
CA GLN A 141 -6.37 4.22 20.39
C GLN A 141 -5.11 4.25 19.52
N LYS A 142 -4.66 3.10 18.99
CA LYS A 142 -3.46 3.00 18.17
C LYS A 142 -3.56 1.87 17.15
N HIS A 143 -2.91 2.07 16.01
CA HIS A 143 -2.70 1.07 14.98
C HIS A 143 -1.20 0.87 14.77
N GLN A 144 -0.78 -0.38 14.71
CA GLN A 144 0.63 -0.76 14.53
C GLN A 144 1.11 -0.44 13.12
N ILE A 145 2.38 -0.03 13.07
CA ILE A 145 3.11 0.32 11.85
C ILE A 145 4.45 -0.42 11.88
N PHE A 146 4.74 -1.19 10.84
CA PHE A 146 6.05 -1.80 10.64
C PHE A 146 6.85 -0.97 9.65
N LEU A 147 8.07 -0.61 10.02
CA LEU A 147 9.00 0.12 9.17
C LEU A 147 9.86 -0.89 8.42
N GLU A 148 9.37 -1.32 7.26
CA GLU A 148 9.96 -2.39 6.46
C GLU A 148 10.94 -1.81 5.42
N PRO A 149 12.25 -2.13 5.49
CA PRO A 149 13.19 -1.75 4.43
C PRO A 149 12.81 -2.41 3.10
N GLU A 150 12.77 -1.64 2.01
CA GLU A 150 12.46 -2.20 0.67
C GLU A 150 13.63 -3.00 0.07
N GLY A 151 14.85 -2.85 0.61
CA GLY A 151 16.02 -3.61 0.16
C GLY A 151 17.24 -3.44 1.04
N LEU A 152 18.23 -4.32 0.85
CA LEU A 152 19.46 -4.31 1.63
C LEU A 152 20.42 -3.16 1.26
N LYS A 153 20.25 -2.58 0.08
CA LYS A 153 21.10 -1.51 -0.46
C LYS A 153 20.32 -0.23 -0.77
N ASP A 154 19.06 -0.17 -0.38
CA ASP A 154 18.18 0.96 -0.58
C ASP A 154 17.69 1.47 0.78
N ASN A 155 17.85 2.76 1.03
CA ASN A 155 17.38 3.40 2.25
C ASN A 155 15.86 3.66 2.25
N THR A 156 15.14 3.17 1.25
CA THR A 156 13.69 3.33 1.20
C THR A 156 13.00 2.40 2.18
N VAL A 157 12.14 2.99 3.02
CA VAL A 157 11.34 2.27 4.01
C VAL A 157 9.86 2.34 3.65
N TYR A 158 9.21 1.19 3.74
CA TYR A 158 7.78 0.99 3.57
C TYR A 158 7.11 0.94 4.94
N PRO A 159 6.36 1.98 5.37
CA PRO A 159 5.65 1.98 6.65
C PRO A 159 4.35 1.18 6.52
N ASN A 160 4.46 -0.13 6.68
CA ASN A 160 3.32 -1.03 6.56
C ASN A 160 2.29 -0.77 7.66
N GLY A 161 1.04 -0.58 7.27
CA GLY A 161 -0.07 -0.32 8.20
C GLY A 161 -0.75 1.02 8.02
N ILE A 162 -0.13 1.98 7.29
CA ILE A 162 -0.67 3.32 7.03
C ILE A 162 -0.87 3.61 5.54
N SER A 163 -1.29 2.63 4.75
CA SER A 163 -1.74 2.88 3.38
C SER A 163 -2.83 3.95 3.37
N THR A 164 -2.69 4.95 2.50
CA THR A 164 -3.57 6.13 2.50
C THR A 164 -3.77 6.69 1.10
N SER A 165 -4.84 7.46 0.93
CA SER A 165 -5.09 8.29 -0.25
C SER A 165 -5.34 9.76 0.11
N LEU A 166 -4.95 10.18 1.30
CA LEU A 166 -4.99 11.58 1.72
C LEU A 166 -4.02 12.44 0.90
N PRO A 167 -4.23 13.76 0.83
CA PRO A 167 -3.29 14.69 0.21
C PRO A 167 -1.90 14.59 0.82
N GLU A 168 -0.88 14.93 0.03
CA GLU A 168 0.53 14.79 0.41
C GLU A 168 0.88 15.58 1.68
N GLU A 169 0.38 16.82 1.81
CA GLU A 169 0.61 17.66 2.97
C GLU A 169 0.01 17.07 4.25
N VAL A 170 -1.14 16.39 4.14
CA VAL A 170 -1.76 15.70 5.28
C VAL A 170 -0.95 14.47 5.67
N GLN A 171 -0.40 13.75 4.68
CA GLN A 171 0.49 12.62 4.94
C GLN A 171 1.76 13.06 5.69
N LEU A 172 2.35 14.20 5.33
CA LEU A 172 3.50 14.79 6.03
C LEU A 172 3.14 15.18 7.48
N GLU A 173 1.96 15.77 7.67
CA GLU A 173 1.47 16.11 9.01
C GLU A 173 1.28 14.86 9.88
N ILE A 174 0.67 13.80 9.33
CA ILE A 174 0.53 12.50 10.00
C ILE A 174 1.89 11.94 10.42
N LEU A 175 2.85 11.89 9.50
CA LEU A 175 4.18 11.36 9.76
C LEU A 175 4.88 12.12 10.88
N SER A 176 4.76 13.46 10.91
CA SER A 176 5.38 14.31 11.95
C SER A 176 4.84 14.06 13.37
N LYS A 177 3.73 13.34 13.52
CA LYS A 177 3.09 13.02 14.81
C LYS A 177 3.29 11.55 15.22
N ILE A 178 3.97 10.77 14.42
CA ILE A 178 4.27 9.37 14.72
C ILE A 178 5.65 9.27 15.35
N LYS A 179 5.75 8.59 16.50
CA LYS A 179 7.02 8.37 17.22
C LYS A 179 8.08 7.75 16.30
N GLY A 180 9.25 8.39 16.23
CA GLY A 180 10.39 8.01 15.41
C GLY A 180 10.32 8.52 13.96
N LEU A 181 9.21 9.17 13.56
CA LEU A 181 9.02 9.72 12.22
C LEU A 181 8.89 11.25 12.21
N GLU A 182 9.10 11.93 13.33
CA GLU A 182 8.87 13.37 13.49
C GLU A 182 9.67 14.24 12.50
N GLY A 183 10.87 13.80 12.17
CA GLY A 183 11.76 14.48 11.21
C GLY A 183 11.96 13.70 9.90
N VAL A 184 11.10 12.73 9.62
CA VAL A 184 11.30 11.85 8.47
C VAL A 184 11.10 12.57 7.14
N ILE A 185 11.94 12.25 6.16
CA ILE A 185 11.79 12.69 4.78
C ILE A 185 10.90 11.69 4.03
N MET A 186 9.77 12.17 3.52
CA MET A 186 8.91 11.42 2.62
C MET A 186 9.45 11.49 1.19
N LYS A 187 9.97 10.38 0.68
CA LYS A 187 10.51 10.27 -0.70
C LYS A 187 9.38 10.26 -1.73
N ARG A 188 8.20 9.76 -1.36
CA ARG A 188 7.05 9.60 -2.23
C ARG A 188 5.78 9.49 -1.39
N ALA A 189 4.73 10.19 -1.79
CA ALA A 189 3.43 10.10 -1.14
C ALA A 189 2.79 8.71 -1.33
N GLY A 190 2.00 8.29 -0.35
CA GLY A 190 1.08 7.17 -0.47
C GLY A 190 -0.06 7.53 -1.43
N TYR A 191 -0.67 6.51 -2.02
CA TYR A 191 -1.76 6.71 -2.98
C TYR A 191 -2.74 5.53 -2.98
N ALA A 192 -3.97 5.79 -3.42
CA ALA A 192 -4.87 4.73 -3.82
C ALA A 192 -4.70 4.42 -5.30
N ILE A 193 -4.90 3.16 -5.68
CA ILE A 193 -4.89 2.72 -7.06
C ILE A 193 -6.21 2.05 -7.39
N GLU A 194 -6.81 2.42 -8.50
CA GLU A 194 -7.93 1.73 -9.10
C GLU A 194 -7.45 0.75 -10.17
N TYR A 195 -8.16 -0.34 -10.32
CA TYR A 195 -7.89 -1.33 -11.34
C TYR A 195 -9.12 -2.13 -11.70
N ASP A 196 -9.18 -2.57 -12.94
CA ASP A 196 -10.16 -3.54 -13.38
C ASP A 196 -9.65 -4.96 -13.13
N LEU A 197 -10.54 -5.84 -12.73
CA LEU A 197 -10.27 -7.22 -12.38
C LEU A 197 -11.25 -8.14 -13.09
N SER A 198 -10.74 -9.17 -13.75
CA SER A 198 -11.52 -10.32 -14.17
C SER A 198 -11.36 -11.46 -13.16
N LEU A 199 -12.46 -12.16 -12.86
CA LEU A 199 -12.40 -13.29 -11.94
C LEU A 199 -11.72 -14.49 -12.62
N ILE A 200 -10.87 -15.21 -11.90
CA ILE A 200 -10.07 -16.33 -12.43
C ILE A 200 -10.91 -17.44 -13.07
N HIS A 201 -12.10 -17.73 -12.53
CA HIS A 201 -13.00 -18.73 -13.08
C HIS A 201 -13.66 -18.30 -14.42
N ILE A 202 -13.47 -17.05 -14.83
CA ILE A 202 -13.93 -16.49 -16.10
C ILE A 202 -12.77 -16.33 -17.07
N SER A 203 -11.64 -15.74 -16.59
CA SER A 203 -10.49 -15.40 -17.44
C SER A 203 -9.41 -16.49 -17.49
N GLU A 204 -9.37 -17.34 -16.48
CA GLU A 204 -8.46 -18.48 -16.40
C GLU A 204 -9.27 -19.74 -16.09
N PRO A 205 -9.93 -20.32 -17.10
CA PRO A 205 -10.66 -21.57 -16.91
C PRO A 205 -9.69 -22.65 -16.40
N THR A 206 -10.04 -23.26 -15.29
CA THR A 206 -9.29 -24.38 -14.69
C THR A 206 -9.03 -25.42 -15.78
N ARG A 207 -7.76 -25.78 -15.97
CA ARG A 207 -7.44 -26.94 -16.77
C ARG A 207 -8.18 -28.14 -16.17
N PRO A 208 -8.88 -28.94 -16.94
CA PRO A 208 -9.38 -30.20 -16.44
C PRO A 208 -8.21 -31.01 -15.88
N LEU A 209 -8.32 -31.45 -14.65
CA LEU A 209 -7.37 -32.34 -13.98
C LEU A 209 -7.28 -33.64 -14.76
#